data_cec637c608ec0719ab7223727fe6044e
#
_entry.id   cec637c608ec0719ab7223727fe6044e
#
_cell.length_a   1.000
_cell.length_b   1.000
_cell.length_c   1.000
_cell.angle_alpha   90.00
_cell.angle_beta   90.00
_cell.angle_gamma   90.00
#
_symmetry.space_group_name_H-M   'P 1'
#
loop_
_entity.id
_entity.type
_entity.pdbx_description
1 polymer ?
#
loop_
_entity_poly.entity_id
_entity_poly.type
_entity_poly.pdbx_seq_one_letter_code
_entity_poly.pdbx_strand_id
1 'polypeptide(L)'
;MEENIKIEVTDKDVYKHYFSSILIYGIVFLALSICPVLNEQIEHDFCNYIVVLGAYYIGYVALALPIFLFFRPESILESRSVAILDFIKRQFKFGLTVEERIKNIEPKENEKQALVILFVKAFFGYYCVNLLCNKYILSMGYNIDFLKEFFNQAVQYGSVSGSSFGIAQYIDDTFDMWRQLIVMVITFVLGFSYLTELDLFKNKIKTVDTTPLGIITCISCYYPFLILTDKLIPRFPEQAIPVDNFTLRIILNVLVVLAHLGMMLAVLRLGTKAGNLTNRGIVTSFPYNIVRHPEYSMNMIYIILTTIPVMLLGEFSMFGKIIIACGIGLWIYLYYLRAVTEERNLLQDSEYQEYVKKVTKRFIPKVF
;
A
#
# COMPACT_ATOMS: atom_id res chain seq x y z
N MET A 1 4.91 26.75 -35.17
CA MET A 1 6.09 26.13 -34.52
C MET A 1 6.27 26.87 -33.20
N GLU A 2 5.73 26.39 -32.14
CA GLU A 2 6.04 26.94 -30.81
C GLU A 2 7.43 26.45 -30.45
N GLU A 3 8.37 27.38 -30.34
CA GLU A 3 9.69 27.12 -29.75
C GLU A 3 9.48 26.63 -28.29
N ASN A 4 9.66 25.34 -28.05
CA ASN A 4 9.77 24.81 -26.73
C ASN A 4 11.03 25.43 -26.08
N ILE A 5 10.86 26.54 -25.37
CA ILE A 5 11.90 27.12 -24.51
C ILE A 5 12.16 26.08 -23.44
N LYS A 6 13.22 25.29 -23.58
CA LYS A 6 13.72 24.42 -22.51
C LYS A 6 14.15 25.30 -21.35
N ILE A 7 13.37 25.30 -20.29
CA ILE A 7 13.75 25.98 -19.04
C ILE A 7 14.91 25.18 -18.43
N GLU A 8 16.10 25.77 -18.43
CA GLU A 8 17.30 25.12 -17.90
C GLU A 8 17.29 25.17 -16.36
N VAL A 9 17.50 24.02 -15.73
CA VAL A 9 17.58 23.90 -14.25
C VAL A 9 18.87 24.54 -13.77
N THR A 10 18.77 25.59 -12.96
CA THR A 10 19.92 26.29 -12.40
C THR A 10 20.41 25.64 -11.10
N ASP A 11 21.67 25.88 -10.71
CA ASP A 11 22.19 25.41 -9.42
C ASP A 11 21.35 25.95 -8.24
N LYS A 12 20.84 27.19 -8.36
CA LYS A 12 19.97 27.78 -7.35
C LYS A 12 18.67 26.96 -7.14
N ASP A 13 18.09 26.42 -8.24
CA ASP A 13 16.89 25.59 -8.17
C ASP A 13 17.22 24.26 -7.48
N VAL A 14 18.38 23.67 -7.81
CA VAL A 14 18.89 22.45 -7.17
C VAL A 14 19.06 22.65 -5.67
N TYR A 15 19.76 23.70 -5.24
CA TYR A 15 19.96 23.97 -3.81
C TYR A 15 18.63 24.25 -3.10
N LYS A 16 17.74 25.04 -3.70
CA LYS A 16 16.42 25.32 -3.13
C LYS A 16 15.61 24.04 -2.92
N HIS A 17 15.58 23.16 -3.93
CA HIS A 17 14.91 21.85 -3.85
C HIS A 17 15.53 20.98 -2.75
N TYR A 18 16.86 20.82 -2.75
CA TYR A 18 17.59 19.96 -1.83
C TYR A 18 17.36 20.34 -0.38
N PHE A 19 17.63 21.62 -0.01
CA PHE A 19 17.46 22.07 1.38
C PHE A 19 16.00 22.03 1.83
N SER A 20 15.04 22.35 0.94
CA SER A 20 13.63 22.22 1.24
C SER A 20 13.24 20.76 1.51
N SER A 21 13.77 19.84 0.74
CA SER A 21 13.48 18.40 0.88
C SER A 21 14.08 17.81 2.15
N ILE A 22 15.34 18.16 2.49
CA ILE A 22 15.96 17.77 3.76
C ILE A 22 15.13 18.23 4.95
N LEU A 23 14.70 19.49 4.95
CA LEU A 23 13.92 20.04 6.06
C LEU A 23 12.58 19.31 6.20
N ILE A 24 11.82 19.16 5.11
CA ILE A 24 10.51 18.51 5.13
C ILE A 24 10.62 17.02 5.50
N TYR A 25 11.54 16.29 4.89
CA TYR A 25 11.71 14.86 5.19
C TYR A 25 12.29 14.63 6.59
N GLY A 26 13.15 15.52 7.09
CA GLY A 26 13.63 15.50 8.47
C GLY A 26 12.51 15.69 9.49
N ILE A 27 11.60 16.66 9.24
CA ILE A 27 10.41 16.86 10.09
C ILE A 27 9.52 15.63 10.09
N VAL A 28 9.28 15.03 8.91
CA VAL A 28 8.47 13.80 8.79
C VAL A 28 9.14 12.65 9.54
N PHE A 29 10.45 12.45 9.36
CA PHE A 29 11.20 11.40 10.08
C PHE A 29 11.10 11.58 11.59
N LEU A 30 11.31 12.79 12.11
CA LEU A 30 11.15 13.07 13.53
C LEU A 30 9.73 12.82 14.02
N ALA A 31 8.71 13.27 13.28
CA ALA A 31 7.32 13.02 13.63
C ALA A 31 6.98 11.53 13.71
N LEU A 32 7.44 10.72 12.75
CA LEU A 32 7.26 9.27 12.75
C LEU A 32 8.02 8.60 13.91
N SER A 33 9.21 9.12 14.28
CA SER A 33 10.03 8.56 15.36
C SER A 33 9.46 8.79 16.77
N ILE A 34 8.69 9.88 16.95
CA ILE A 34 8.14 10.24 18.29
C ILE A 34 6.65 9.90 18.43
N CYS A 35 5.99 9.41 17.38
CA CYS A 35 4.55 9.11 17.41
C CYS A 35 4.28 7.85 18.23
N PRO A 36 3.62 7.93 19.42
CA PRO A 36 3.41 6.77 20.29
C PRO A 36 2.60 5.67 19.64
N VAL A 37 1.54 6.04 18.90
CA VAL A 37 0.63 5.09 18.24
C VAL A 37 1.36 4.21 17.21
N LEU A 38 2.43 4.73 16.62
CA LEU A 38 3.23 3.99 15.65
C LEU A 38 4.33 3.16 16.34
N ASN A 39 4.71 3.55 17.55
CA ASN A 39 5.77 2.89 18.32
C ASN A 39 5.29 1.72 19.19
N GLU A 40 3.99 1.64 19.51
CA GLU A 40 3.44 0.56 20.35
C GLU A 40 3.56 -0.86 19.75
N GLN A 41 3.89 -0.97 18.46
CA GLN A 41 4.11 -2.26 17.78
C GLN A 41 5.57 -2.73 17.76
N ILE A 42 6.49 -2.03 18.46
CA ILE A 42 7.91 -2.38 18.47
C ILE A 42 8.17 -3.33 19.64
N GLU A 43 7.90 -4.61 19.48
CA GLU A 43 8.23 -5.62 20.49
C GLU A 43 9.54 -6.39 20.20
N HIS A 44 10.26 -6.13 19.09
CA HIS A 44 11.41 -6.95 18.72
C HIS A 44 12.63 -6.15 18.23
N ASP A 45 13.79 -6.46 18.78
CA ASP A 45 15.07 -5.77 18.61
C ASP A 45 15.77 -6.00 17.25
N PHE A 46 15.26 -6.87 16.38
CA PHE A 46 16.03 -7.35 15.24
C PHE A 46 16.07 -6.38 14.05
N CYS A 47 14.99 -5.69 13.76
CA CYS A 47 14.95 -4.70 12.69
C CYS A 47 14.07 -3.52 13.10
N ASN A 48 14.70 -2.45 13.59
CA ASN A 48 13.97 -1.25 13.97
C ASN A 48 13.66 -0.41 12.73
N TYR A 49 12.38 -0.21 12.41
CA TYR A 49 11.96 0.61 11.28
C TYR A 49 12.50 2.05 11.34
N ILE A 50 12.73 2.60 12.54
CA ILE A 50 13.33 3.93 12.74
C ILE A 50 14.76 3.94 12.20
N VAL A 51 15.52 2.87 12.43
CA VAL A 51 16.89 2.74 11.89
C VAL A 51 16.87 2.66 10.37
N VAL A 52 15.95 1.91 9.78
CA VAL A 52 15.80 1.80 8.31
C VAL A 52 15.41 3.14 7.69
N LEU A 53 14.40 3.82 8.25
CA LEU A 53 13.99 5.15 7.77
C LEU A 53 15.07 6.19 8.00
N GLY A 54 15.80 6.11 9.13
CA GLY A 54 16.94 6.97 9.43
C GLY A 54 18.07 6.78 8.45
N ALA A 55 18.43 5.52 8.13
CA ALA A 55 19.43 5.21 7.12
C ALA A 55 19.02 5.72 5.73
N TYR A 56 17.74 5.56 5.36
CA TYR A 56 17.19 6.11 4.12
C TYR A 56 17.30 7.64 4.08
N TYR A 57 16.93 8.33 5.18
CA TYR A 57 17.06 9.78 5.28
C TYR A 57 18.50 10.26 5.22
N ILE A 58 19.43 9.61 5.93
CA ILE A 58 20.87 9.93 5.88
C ILE A 58 21.42 9.70 4.46
N GLY A 59 21.05 8.59 3.82
CA GLY A 59 21.41 8.30 2.44
C GLY A 59 20.92 9.38 1.47
N TYR A 60 19.68 9.86 1.65
CA TYR A 60 19.13 10.97 0.88
C TYR A 60 19.95 12.26 1.10
N VAL A 61 20.25 12.63 2.35
CA VAL A 61 21.06 13.80 2.67
C VAL A 61 22.45 13.73 2.03
N ALA A 62 23.08 12.56 2.04
CA ALA A 62 24.44 12.38 1.49
C ALA A 62 24.48 12.38 -0.04
N LEU A 63 23.50 11.74 -0.69
CA LEU A 63 23.58 11.40 -2.11
C LEU A 63 22.72 12.30 -3.01
N ALA A 64 21.65 12.90 -2.51
CA ALA A 64 20.71 13.63 -3.35
C ALA A 64 21.34 14.89 -3.98
N LEU A 65 22.15 15.64 -3.24
CA LEU A 65 22.78 16.85 -3.78
C LEU A 65 23.71 16.59 -4.96
N PRO A 66 24.71 15.70 -4.87
CA PRO A 66 25.56 15.37 -6.02
C PRO A 66 24.75 14.80 -7.21
N ILE A 67 23.75 13.97 -6.93
CA ILE A 67 22.87 13.44 -7.99
C ILE A 67 22.11 14.57 -8.68
N PHE A 68 21.49 15.49 -7.96
CA PHE A 68 20.73 16.58 -8.55
C PHE A 68 21.62 17.59 -9.30
N LEU A 69 22.83 17.84 -8.83
CA LEU A 69 23.79 18.70 -9.53
C LEU A 69 24.28 18.06 -10.84
N PHE A 70 24.41 16.73 -10.87
CA PHE A 70 24.86 16.00 -12.04
C PHE A 70 23.75 15.82 -13.09
N PHE A 71 22.58 15.34 -12.67
CA PHE A 71 21.49 14.98 -13.59
C PHE A 71 20.55 16.14 -13.92
N ARG A 72 20.42 17.13 -13.04
CA ARG A 72 19.53 18.32 -13.17
C ARG A 72 18.13 17.98 -13.69
N PRO A 73 17.38 17.08 -13.06
CA PRO A 73 16.07 16.68 -13.56
C PRO A 73 15.08 17.86 -13.57
N GLU A 74 14.33 18.01 -14.66
CA GLU A 74 13.34 19.09 -14.81
C GLU A 74 12.28 19.10 -13.70
N SER A 75 12.03 17.93 -13.06
CA SER A 75 11.12 17.81 -11.93
C SER A 75 11.50 18.67 -10.70
N ILE A 76 12.74 19.18 -10.63
CA ILE A 76 13.19 20.13 -9.58
C ILE A 76 12.44 21.46 -9.69
N LEU A 77 12.09 21.90 -10.89
CA LEU A 77 11.36 23.15 -11.13
C LEU A 77 9.95 23.13 -10.49
N GLU A 78 9.36 21.95 -10.43
CA GLU A 78 8.05 21.71 -9.78
C GLU A 78 8.21 21.08 -8.38
N SER A 79 9.21 21.53 -7.61
CA SER A 79 9.54 20.92 -6.32
C SER A 79 8.38 20.99 -5.31
N ARG A 80 7.86 19.83 -4.95
CA ARG A 80 6.79 19.69 -3.95
C ARG A 80 7.23 20.15 -2.56
N SER A 81 8.47 19.90 -2.19
CA SER A 81 9.02 20.33 -0.91
C SER A 81 9.11 21.86 -0.82
N VAL A 82 9.43 22.52 -1.93
CA VAL A 82 9.40 23.98 -2.02
C VAL A 82 7.96 24.50 -1.88
N ALA A 83 6.99 23.90 -2.58
CA ALA A 83 5.59 24.29 -2.48
C ALA A 83 5.05 24.15 -1.04
N ILE A 84 5.41 23.09 -0.33
CA ILE A 84 5.04 22.87 1.08
C ILE A 84 5.67 23.96 1.98
N LEU A 85 6.96 24.25 1.80
CA LEU A 85 7.61 25.29 2.60
C LEU A 85 7.05 26.69 2.31
N ASP A 86 6.72 26.98 1.07
CA ASP A 86 6.11 28.26 0.69
C ASP A 86 4.69 28.39 1.31
N PHE A 87 3.92 27.30 1.36
CA PHE A 87 2.66 27.23 2.10
C PHE A 87 2.87 27.50 3.59
N ILE A 88 3.82 26.80 4.23
CA ILE A 88 4.11 26.97 5.67
C ILE A 88 4.56 28.42 5.96
N LYS A 89 5.51 28.98 5.20
CA LYS A 89 5.97 30.36 5.37
C LYS A 89 4.83 31.37 5.27
N ARG A 90 3.86 31.13 4.39
CA ARG A 90 2.68 31.98 4.22
C ARG A 90 1.81 31.99 5.48
N GLN A 91 1.72 30.87 6.25
CA GLN A 91 0.97 30.81 7.50
C GLN A 91 1.61 31.66 8.61
N PHE A 92 2.95 31.78 8.61
CA PHE A 92 3.70 32.51 9.64
C PHE A 92 4.02 33.97 9.26
N LYS A 93 3.41 34.48 8.18
CA LYS A 93 3.63 35.89 7.79
C LYS A 93 2.97 36.82 8.81
N PHE A 94 3.80 37.71 9.41
CA PHE A 94 3.34 38.73 10.36
C PHE A 94 2.63 39.90 9.66
N GLY A 95 1.73 40.58 10.39
CA GLY A 95 1.07 41.83 9.92
C GLY A 95 -0.13 41.59 8.99
N LEU A 96 -0.64 40.34 8.86
CA LEU A 96 -1.81 40.05 8.07
C LEU A 96 -3.11 40.36 8.82
N THR A 97 -4.10 40.88 8.11
CA THR A 97 -5.47 41.00 8.59
C THR A 97 -6.12 39.65 8.80
N VAL A 98 -7.22 39.55 9.54
CA VAL A 98 -7.96 38.29 9.76
C VAL A 98 -8.43 37.69 8.45
N GLU A 99 -8.91 38.51 7.52
CA GLU A 99 -9.39 38.07 6.21
C GLU A 99 -8.26 37.50 5.35
N GLU A 100 -7.09 38.13 5.33
CA GLU A 100 -5.90 37.63 4.65
C GLU A 100 -5.38 36.34 5.28
N ARG A 101 -5.46 36.20 6.61
CA ARG A 101 -5.13 34.94 7.29
C ARG A 101 -6.05 33.80 6.88
N ILE A 102 -7.37 34.02 6.87
CA ILE A 102 -8.35 33.01 6.44
C ILE A 102 -8.05 32.56 4.98
N LYS A 103 -7.80 33.52 4.08
CA LYS A 103 -7.45 33.23 2.69
C LYS A 103 -6.13 32.46 2.54
N ASN A 104 -5.17 32.69 3.43
CA ASN A 104 -3.88 32.00 3.40
C ASN A 104 -3.93 30.59 4.00
N ILE A 105 -4.93 30.25 4.84
CA ILE A 105 -5.11 28.91 5.39
C ILE A 105 -5.44 27.91 4.29
N GLU A 106 -6.16 28.32 3.25
CA GLU A 106 -6.49 27.44 2.14
C GLU A 106 -5.27 27.20 1.25
N PRO A 107 -4.80 25.93 1.10
CA PRO A 107 -3.67 25.63 0.22
C PRO A 107 -4.09 25.77 -1.24
N LYS A 108 -3.18 26.29 -2.06
CA LYS A 108 -3.31 26.27 -3.51
C LYS A 108 -3.34 24.82 -4.00
N GLU A 109 -3.86 24.57 -5.20
CA GLU A 109 -4.00 23.20 -5.72
C GLU A 109 -2.67 22.44 -5.77
N ASN A 110 -1.60 23.09 -6.21
CA ASN A 110 -0.25 22.47 -6.22
C ASN A 110 0.30 22.20 -4.80
N GLU A 111 -0.02 23.05 -3.83
CA GLU A 111 0.35 22.87 -2.41
C GLU A 111 -0.45 21.72 -1.79
N LYS A 112 -1.76 21.65 -2.09
CA LYS A 112 -2.64 20.59 -1.66
C LYS A 112 -2.19 19.23 -2.20
N GLN A 113 -1.89 19.15 -3.49
CA GLN A 113 -1.31 17.96 -4.13
C GLN A 113 0.01 17.57 -3.45
N ALA A 114 0.91 18.52 -3.22
CA ALA A 114 2.20 18.27 -2.56
C ALA A 114 2.05 17.74 -1.13
N LEU A 115 1.12 18.31 -0.33
CA LEU A 115 0.82 17.87 1.03
C LEU A 115 0.25 16.44 1.06
N VAL A 116 -0.70 16.12 0.19
CA VAL A 116 -1.29 14.77 0.12
C VAL A 116 -0.26 13.77 -0.38
N ILE A 117 0.59 14.11 -1.35
CA ILE A 117 1.69 13.24 -1.79
C ILE A 117 2.69 12.97 -0.64
N LEU A 118 3.04 14.00 0.13
CA LEU A 118 3.90 13.83 1.32
C LEU A 118 3.25 12.89 2.33
N PHE A 119 1.96 13.07 2.62
CA PHE A 119 1.18 12.19 3.49
C PHE A 119 1.19 10.74 2.98
N VAL A 120 0.89 10.52 1.69
CA VAL A 120 0.88 9.19 1.07
C VAL A 120 2.24 8.50 1.22
N LYS A 121 3.32 9.21 0.90
CA LYS A 121 4.68 8.67 1.03
C LYS A 121 5.05 8.37 2.49
N ALA A 122 4.76 9.29 3.39
CA ALA A 122 5.07 9.14 4.81
C ALA A 122 4.25 8.00 5.44
N PHE A 123 2.94 8.02 5.25
CA PHE A 123 2.03 7.05 5.88
C PHE A 123 2.22 5.63 5.33
N PHE A 124 2.13 5.45 4.01
CA PHE A 124 2.23 4.12 3.41
C PHE A 124 3.68 3.62 3.33
N GLY A 125 4.66 4.51 3.13
CA GLY A 125 6.07 4.15 3.18
C GLY A 125 6.46 3.64 4.57
N TYR A 126 6.10 4.37 5.62
CA TYR A 126 6.25 3.94 7.01
C TYR A 126 5.55 2.58 7.26
N TYR A 127 4.27 2.47 6.87
CA TYR A 127 3.49 1.25 7.06
C TYR A 127 4.16 0.01 6.43
N CYS A 128 4.64 0.13 5.20
CA CYS A 128 5.32 -0.97 4.51
C CYS A 128 6.66 -1.32 5.18
N VAL A 129 7.48 -0.31 5.55
CA VAL A 129 8.76 -0.55 6.23
C VAL A 129 8.54 -1.20 7.60
N ASN A 130 7.56 -0.73 8.36
CA ASN A 130 7.19 -1.31 9.64
C ASN A 130 6.78 -2.78 9.51
N LEU A 131 5.87 -3.10 8.57
CA LEU A 131 5.47 -4.49 8.32
C LEU A 131 6.64 -5.37 7.88
N LEU A 132 7.52 -4.87 7.00
CA LEU A 132 8.69 -5.63 6.56
C LEU A 132 9.62 -5.92 7.73
N CYS A 133 9.96 -4.91 8.55
CA CYS A 133 10.89 -5.06 9.65
C CYS A 133 10.30 -5.91 10.80
N ASN A 134 9.09 -5.56 11.25
CA ASN A 134 8.55 -6.12 12.50
C ASN A 134 7.74 -7.40 12.31
N LYS A 135 7.29 -7.70 11.10
CA LYS A 135 6.49 -8.90 10.83
C LYS A 135 7.20 -9.87 9.90
N TYR A 136 7.58 -9.44 8.71
CA TYR A 136 7.98 -10.37 7.66
C TYR A 136 9.44 -10.79 7.72
N ILE A 137 10.38 -9.88 7.99
CA ILE A 137 11.81 -10.24 8.09
C ILE A 137 12.05 -11.14 9.31
N LEU A 138 11.37 -10.86 10.44
CA LEU A 138 11.46 -11.69 11.64
C LEU A 138 10.89 -13.09 11.40
N SER A 139 9.69 -13.16 10.79
CA SER A 139 9.07 -14.46 10.49
C SER A 139 9.86 -15.26 9.45
N MET A 140 10.69 -14.59 8.63
CA MET A 140 11.51 -15.27 7.62
C MET A 140 12.57 -16.18 8.23
N GLY A 141 13.18 -15.82 9.37
CA GLY A 141 14.08 -16.69 10.13
C GLY A 141 13.39 -17.99 10.53
N TYR A 142 12.24 -17.87 11.17
CA TYR A 142 11.40 -19.02 11.54
C TYR A 142 10.94 -19.82 10.31
N ASN A 143 10.57 -19.15 9.23
CA ASN A 143 10.13 -19.79 7.99
C ASN A 143 11.28 -20.53 7.28
N ILE A 144 12.52 -20.06 7.36
CA ILE A 144 13.70 -20.75 6.79
C ILE A 144 13.97 -22.04 7.57
N ASP A 145 13.94 -22.00 8.88
CA ASP A 145 14.15 -23.19 9.70
C ASP A 145 13.00 -24.19 9.54
N PHE A 146 11.76 -23.68 9.46
CA PHE A 146 10.59 -24.48 9.11
C PHE A 146 10.72 -25.12 7.70
N LEU A 147 11.21 -24.40 6.70
CA LEU A 147 11.47 -24.96 5.37
C LEU A 147 12.54 -26.07 5.38
N LYS A 148 13.61 -25.88 6.15
CA LYS A 148 14.64 -26.94 6.30
C LYS A 148 14.05 -28.19 6.93
N GLU A 149 13.30 -28.03 8.01
CA GLU A 149 12.62 -29.15 8.67
C GLU A 149 11.59 -29.80 7.75
N PHE A 150 10.83 -28.96 7.03
CA PHE A 150 9.90 -29.41 6.02
C PHE A 150 10.55 -30.24 4.89
N PHE A 151 11.64 -29.77 4.29
CA PHE A 151 12.35 -30.55 3.27
C PHE A 151 12.88 -31.86 3.83
N ASN A 152 13.35 -31.87 5.08
CA ASN A 152 13.75 -33.09 5.78
C ASN A 152 12.55 -34.03 5.99
N GLN A 153 11.40 -33.52 6.39
CA GLN A 153 10.18 -34.31 6.54
C GLN A 153 9.62 -34.76 5.19
N ALA A 154 9.59 -33.92 4.16
CA ALA A 154 9.16 -34.32 2.82
C ALA A 154 10.01 -35.45 2.22
N VAL A 155 11.31 -35.42 2.48
CA VAL A 155 12.23 -36.53 2.14
C VAL A 155 11.90 -37.78 2.95
N GLN A 156 11.56 -37.63 4.23
CA GLN A 156 11.15 -38.72 5.12
C GLN A 156 9.75 -39.28 4.76
N TYR A 157 8.77 -38.43 4.43
CA TYR A 157 7.43 -38.80 3.98
C TYR A 157 7.45 -39.38 2.56
N GLY A 158 8.34 -38.92 1.70
CA GLY A 158 8.57 -39.49 0.36
C GLY A 158 9.15 -40.88 0.41
N SER A 159 9.76 -41.30 1.53
CA SER A 159 10.24 -42.66 1.76
C SER A 159 9.22 -43.57 2.44
N VAL A 160 8.15 -43.00 3.03
CA VAL A 160 7.02 -43.74 3.64
C VAL A 160 5.84 -43.75 2.68
N SER A 161 5.93 -44.67 1.71
CA SER A 161 4.84 -45.17 0.86
C SER A 161 3.47 -44.46 0.87
N GLY A 162 3.17 -43.79 -0.23
CA GLY A 162 1.86 -43.93 -0.87
C GLY A 162 0.60 -43.40 -0.21
N SER A 163 0.64 -42.60 0.85
CA SER A 163 -0.55 -42.01 1.41
C SER A 163 -0.74 -40.56 0.90
N SER A 164 -1.85 -40.31 0.21
CA SER A 164 -2.39 -39.00 -0.13
C SER A 164 -2.49 -38.02 1.09
N PHE A 165 -2.38 -38.54 2.29
CA PHE A 165 -2.41 -37.84 3.56
C PHE A 165 -1.22 -36.90 3.74
N GLY A 166 -0.03 -37.23 3.25
CA GLY A 166 1.18 -36.41 3.41
C GLY A 166 1.10 -35.05 2.72
N ILE A 167 0.56 -34.98 1.50
CA ILE A 167 0.46 -33.72 0.73
C ILE A 167 -0.58 -32.78 1.35
N ALA A 168 -1.72 -33.30 1.76
CA ALA A 168 -2.78 -32.49 2.36
C ALA A 168 -2.35 -31.90 3.71
N GLN A 169 -1.69 -32.71 4.57
CA GLN A 169 -1.14 -32.23 5.83
C GLN A 169 -0.07 -31.16 5.60
N TYR A 170 0.80 -31.37 4.61
CA TYR A 170 1.79 -30.37 4.21
C TYR A 170 1.17 -29.04 3.82
N ILE A 171 0.11 -29.03 3.01
CA ILE A 171 -0.59 -27.81 2.60
C ILE A 171 -1.15 -27.09 3.84
N ASP A 172 -1.69 -27.82 4.81
CA ASP A 172 -2.22 -27.24 6.05
C ASP A 172 -1.10 -26.61 6.89
N ASP A 173 -0.04 -27.36 7.14
CA ASP A 173 1.08 -26.92 7.98
C ASP A 173 1.87 -25.75 7.38
N THR A 174 1.95 -25.65 6.05
CA THR A 174 2.70 -24.60 5.34
C THR A 174 1.84 -23.40 4.91
N PHE A 175 0.54 -23.46 5.09
CA PHE A 175 -0.41 -22.43 4.63
C PHE A 175 0.01 -21.01 5.04
N ASP A 176 0.25 -20.79 6.32
CA ASP A 176 0.56 -19.48 6.87
C ASP A 176 1.91 -18.95 6.36
N MET A 177 2.88 -19.81 6.20
CA MET A 177 4.17 -19.48 5.61
C MET A 177 4.04 -18.96 4.17
N TRP A 178 3.34 -19.68 3.29
CA TRP A 178 3.14 -19.26 1.90
C TRP A 178 2.39 -17.94 1.82
N ARG A 179 1.35 -17.77 2.63
CA ARG A 179 0.60 -16.52 2.72
C ARG A 179 1.50 -15.36 3.13
N GLN A 180 2.30 -15.53 4.19
CA GLN A 180 3.22 -14.49 4.67
C GLN A 180 4.28 -14.12 3.62
N LEU A 181 4.86 -15.09 2.93
CA LEU A 181 5.82 -14.84 1.84
C LEU A 181 5.21 -14.02 0.71
N ILE A 182 3.98 -14.35 0.29
CA ILE A 182 3.27 -13.61 -0.75
C ILE A 182 3.02 -12.16 -0.33
N VAL A 183 2.50 -11.95 0.90
CA VAL A 183 2.21 -10.61 1.40
C VAL A 183 3.51 -9.81 1.64
N MET A 184 4.61 -10.46 2.02
CA MET A 184 5.93 -9.82 2.11
C MET A 184 6.37 -9.25 0.76
N VAL A 185 6.22 -10.02 -0.33
CA VAL A 185 6.54 -9.54 -1.68
C VAL A 185 5.67 -8.35 -2.06
N ILE A 186 4.35 -8.41 -1.81
CA ILE A 186 3.43 -7.30 -2.04
C ILE A 186 3.88 -6.06 -1.27
N THR A 187 4.17 -6.21 0.02
CA THR A 187 4.58 -5.11 0.91
C THR A 187 5.91 -4.50 0.47
N PHE A 188 6.87 -5.33 0.01
CA PHE A 188 8.14 -4.86 -0.51
C PHE A 188 7.96 -3.99 -1.77
N VAL A 189 7.16 -4.45 -2.74
CA VAL A 189 6.91 -3.70 -3.99
C VAL A 189 6.21 -2.38 -3.69
N LEU A 190 5.20 -2.38 -2.83
CA LEU A 190 4.50 -1.17 -2.40
C LEU A 190 5.44 -0.22 -1.65
N GLY A 191 6.20 -0.71 -0.68
CA GLY A 191 7.16 0.09 0.08
C GLY A 191 8.21 0.73 -0.81
N PHE A 192 8.79 -0.04 -1.73
CA PHE A 192 9.71 0.49 -2.72
C PHE A 192 9.07 1.60 -3.57
N SER A 193 7.84 1.40 -4.04
CA SER A 193 7.10 2.38 -4.82
C SER A 193 6.81 3.68 -4.06
N TYR A 194 6.47 3.61 -2.76
CA TYR A 194 6.21 4.80 -1.96
C TYR A 194 7.48 5.59 -1.63
N LEU A 195 8.58 4.91 -1.37
CA LEU A 195 9.84 5.54 -0.99
C LEU A 195 10.62 6.08 -2.19
N THR A 196 10.49 5.45 -3.36
CA THR A 196 11.26 5.83 -4.55
C THR A 196 10.38 6.55 -5.58
N GLU A 197 10.92 7.62 -6.15
CA GLU A 197 10.35 8.32 -7.30
C GLU A 197 11.51 8.78 -8.17
N LEU A 198 11.81 7.98 -9.21
CA LEU A 198 12.95 8.19 -10.10
C LEU A 198 12.49 8.13 -11.56
N ASP A 199 13.03 9.01 -12.39
CA ASP A 199 12.72 9.05 -13.83
C ASP A 199 13.08 7.72 -14.52
N LEU A 200 14.13 7.03 -14.05
CA LEU A 200 14.51 5.69 -14.51
C LEU A 200 13.36 4.67 -14.43
N PHE A 201 12.55 4.75 -13.39
CA PHE A 201 11.42 3.83 -13.17
C PHE A 201 10.11 4.34 -13.77
N LYS A 202 10.10 5.53 -14.35
CA LYS A 202 8.88 6.18 -14.90
C LYS A 202 7.71 6.14 -13.90
N ASN A 203 8.01 6.36 -12.63
CA ASN A 203 7.07 6.23 -11.51
C ASN A 203 6.75 7.57 -10.83
N LYS A 204 7.02 8.69 -11.50
CA LYS A 204 6.64 10.02 -11.01
C LYS A 204 5.13 10.08 -10.78
N ILE A 205 4.73 10.60 -9.62
CA ILE A 205 3.31 10.83 -9.32
C ILE A 205 2.83 12.01 -10.17
N LYS A 206 1.89 11.75 -11.08
CA LYS A 206 1.26 12.77 -11.93
C LYS A 206 0.20 13.55 -11.15
N THR A 207 -0.72 12.84 -10.50
CA THR A 207 -1.80 13.40 -9.67
C THR A 207 -2.05 12.53 -8.45
N VAL A 208 -2.74 13.10 -7.44
CA VAL A 208 -3.19 12.38 -6.25
C VAL A 208 -4.64 12.74 -5.94
N ASP A 209 -5.41 11.79 -5.42
CA ASP A 209 -6.76 12.08 -4.94
C ASP A 209 -6.68 12.89 -3.63
N THR A 210 -7.04 14.16 -3.71
CA THR A 210 -7.04 15.10 -2.58
C THR A 210 -8.39 15.17 -1.86
N THR A 211 -9.36 14.35 -2.24
CA THR A 211 -10.70 14.41 -1.65
C THR A 211 -10.76 13.71 -0.30
N PRO A 212 -11.54 14.25 0.67
CA PRO A 212 -11.70 13.60 1.96
C PRO A 212 -12.22 12.16 1.85
N LEU A 213 -13.17 11.92 0.94
CA LEU A 213 -13.73 10.58 0.74
C LEU A 213 -12.66 9.58 0.26
N GLY A 214 -11.83 9.96 -0.72
CA GLY A 214 -10.74 9.10 -1.21
C GLY A 214 -9.73 8.79 -0.10
N ILE A 215 -9.32 9.81 0.66
CA ILE A 215 -8.38 9.64 1.77
C ILE A 215 -8.98 8.72 2.85
N ILE A 216 -10.19 8.99 3.33
CA ILE A 216 -10.84 8.22 4.41
C ILE A 216 -11.03 6.77 4.00
N THR A 217 -11.61 6.50 2.82
CA THR A 217 -11.84 5.12 2.35
C THR A 217 -10.54 4.36 2.18
N CYS A 218 -9.47 5.04 1.79
CA CYS A 218 -8.16 4.42 1.65
C CYS A 218 -7.55 4.08 3.03
N ILE A 219 -7.39 5.06 3.93
CA ILE A 219 -6.71 4.84 5.22
C ILE A 219 -7.47 3.89 6.15
N SER A 220 -8.82 3.80 6.02
CA SER A 220 -9.63 2.86 6.80
C SER A 220 -9.23 1.39 6.64
N CYS A 221 -8.50 1.05 5.57
CA CYS A 221 -7.99 -0.29 5.33
C CYS A 221 -6.59 -0.53 5.93
N TYR A 222 -5.99 0.44 6.62
CA TYR A 222 -4.62 0.39 7.12
C TYR A 222 -4.52 0.79 8.59
N TYR A 223 -3.58 0.16 9.30
CA TYR A 223 -3.28 0.53 10.69
C TYR A 223 -2.82 2.00 10.78
N PRO A 224 -3.21 2.75 11.82
CA PRO A 224 -4.03 2.36 12.98
C PRO A 224 -5.54 2.39 12.73
N PHE A 225 -6.02 3.01 11.66
CA PHE A 225 -7.45 3.21 11.38
C PHE A 225 -8.19 1.88 11.15
N LEU A 226 -7.50 0.87 10.64
CA LEU A 226 -8.02 -0.48 10.46
C LEU A 226 -8.58 -1.09 11.77
N ILE A 227 -7.99 -0.79 12.93
CA ILE A 227 -8.48 -1.26 14.23
C ILE A 227 -9.91 -0.76 14.47
N LEU A 228 -10.17 0.51 14.16
CA LEU A 228 -11.51 1.09 14.29
C LEU A 228 -12.47 0.48 13.26
N THR A 229 -12.00 0.33 12.03
CA THR A 229 -12.80 -0.26 10.94
C THR A 229 -13.18 -1.69 11.26
N ASP A 230 -12.27 -2.53 11.76
CA ASP A 230 -12.53 -3.93 12.15
C ASP A 230 -13.50 -4.03 13.34
N LYS A 231 -13.50 -3.04 14.26
CA LYS A 231 -14.49 -2.97 15.35
C LYS A 231 -15.89 -2.59 14.86
N LEU A 232 -15.97 -1.73 13.85
CA LEU A 232 -17.26 -1.26 13.29
C LEU A 232 -17.81 -2.23 12.25
N ILE A 233 -16.94 -2.85 11.48
CA ILE A 233 -17.26 -3.73 10.36
C ILE A 233 -16.51 -5.05 10.58
N PRO A 234 -17.10 -6.01 11.33
CA PRO A 234 -16.42 -7.26 11.68
C PRO A 234 -15.94 -8.04 10.45
N ARG A 235 -14.69 -8.44 10.48
CA ARG A 235 -14.10 -9.43 9.59
C ARG A 235 -13.23 -10.37 10.41
N PHE A 236 -12.98 -11.54 9.88
CA PHE A 236 -12.17 -12.54 10.57
C PHE A 236 -10.91 -12.83 9.76
N PRO A 237 -9.72 -12.79 10.39
CA PRO A 237 -8.50 -13.22 9.75
C PRO A 237 -8.52 -14.75 9.53
N GLU A 238 -7.76 -15.23 8.58
CA GLU A 238 -7.64 -16.66 8.22
C GLU A 238 -7.28 -17.58 9.38
N GLN A 239 -6.54 -17.09 10.38
CA GLN A 239 -6.16 -17.85 11.59
C GLN A 239 -7.37 -18.25 12.44
N ALA A 240 -8.51 -17.61 12.24
CA ALA A 240 -9.73 -17.87 12.99
C ALA A 240 -10.71 -18.82 12.26
N ILE A 241 -10.33 -19.48 11.16
CA ILE A 241 -11.23 -20.36 10.41
C ILE A 241 -11.47 -21.65 11.23
N PRO A 242 -12.63 -21.80 11.88
CA PRO A 242 -12.93 -22.95 12.73
C PRO A 242 -13.46 -24.10 11.87
N VAL A 243 -12.61 -24.70 11.03
CA VAL A 243 -13.01 -25.79 10.15
C VAL A 243 -12.42 -27.11 10.64
N ASP A 244 -13.24 -27.91 11.36
CA ASP A 244 -12.84 -29.24 11.83
C ASP A 244 -12.70 -30.23 10.69
N ASN A 245 -13.50 -30.09 9.63
CA ASN A 245 -13.39 -30.92 8.45
C ASN A 245 -12.07 -30.62 7.71
N PHE A 246 -11.13 -31.58 7.82
CA PHE A 246 -9.78 -31.45 7.26
C PHE A 246 -9.80 -31.15 5.74
N THR A 247 -10.60 -31.87 4.96
CA THR A 247 -10.69 -31.68 3.51
C THR A 247 -11.18 -30.25 3.17
N LEU A 248 -12.22 -29.79 3.84
CA LEU A 248 -12.76 -28.44 3.62
C LEU A 248 -11.71 -27.37 4.01
N ARG A 249 -10.98 -27.58 5.12
CA ARG A 249 -9.90 -26.66 5.55
C ARG A 249 -8.81 -26.56 4.50
N ILE A 250 -8.35 -27.68 3.94
CA ILE A 250 -7.35 -27.69 2.85
C ILE A 250 -7.86 -26.92 1.63
N ILE A 251 -9.10 -27.16 1.21
CA ILE A 251 -9.69 -26.44 0.06
C ILE A 251 -9.70 -24.93 0.33
N LEU A 252 -10.14 -24.50 1.51
CA LEU A 252 -10.16 -23.08 1.87
C LEU A 252 -8.75 -22.48 1.92
N ASN A 253 -7.79 -23.17 2.51
CA ASN A 253 -6.40 -22.73 2.56
C ASN A 253 -5.81 -22.51 1.16
N VAL A 254 -6.03 -23.48 0.25
CA VAL A 254 -5.60 -23.35 -1.16
C VAL A 254 -6.27 -22.16 -1.83
N LEU A 255 -7.59 -21.97 -1.66
CA LEU A 255 -8.31 -20.85 -2.27
C LEU A 255 -7.83 -19.49 -1.73
N VAL A 256 -7.54 -19.39 -0.43
CA VAL A 256 -6.99 -18.19 0.19
C VAL A 256 -5.59 -17.88 -0.36
N VAL A 257 -4.71 -18.88 -0.50
CA VAL A 257 -3.38 -18.70 -1.10
C VAL A 257 -3.52 -18.26 -2.57
N LEU A 258 -4.43 -18.85 -3.34
CA LEU A 258 -4.69 -18.42 -4.72
C LEU A 258 -5.19 -16.97 -4.81
N ALA A 259 -6.04 -16.53 -3.87
CA ALA A 259 -6.46 -15.13 -3.80
C ALA A 259 -5.26 -14.19 -3.53
N HIS A 260 -4.38 -14.55 -2.60
CA HIS A 260 -3.15 -13.79 -2.33
C HIS A 260 -2.18 -13.78 -3.52
N LEU A 261 -2.03 -14.89 -4.24
CA LEU A 261 -1.24 -14.94 -5.48
C LEU A 261 -1.84 -14.03 -6.55
N GLY A 262 -3.16 -13.96 -6.67
CA GLY A 262 -3.85 -13.02 -7.56
C GLY A 262 -3.59 -11.55 -7.19
N MET A 263 -3.62 -11.20 -5.89
CA MET A 263 -3.22 -9.87 -5.40
C MET A 263 -1.77 -9.56 -5.73
N MET A 264 -0.86 -10.49 -5.43
CA MET A 264 0.58 -10.34 -5.72
C MET A 264 0.82 -10.11 -7.22
N LEU A 265 0.18 -10.88 -8.08
CA LEU A 265 0.29 -10.73 -9.53
C LEU A 265 -0.17 -9.33 -10.00
N ALA A 266 -1.27 -8.83 -9.44
CA ALA A 266 -1.75 -7.48 -9.73
C ALA A 266 -0.74 -6.41 -9.30
N VAL A 267 -0.22 -6.50 -8.06
CA VAL A 267 0.77 -5.54 -7.53
C VAL A 267 2.10 -5.62 -8.27
N LEU A 268 2.62 -6.82 -8.55
CA LEU A 268 3.83 -7.01 -9.35
C LEU A 268 3.70 -6.41 -10.77
N ARG A 269 2.50 -6.49 -11.34
CA ARG A 269 2.24 -5.90 -12.66
C ARG A 269 2.26 -4.38 -12.65
N LEU A 270 1.77 -3.74 -11.60
CA LEU A 270 1.96 -2.30 -11.37
C LEU A 270 3.42 -1.96 -11.12
N GLY A 271 4.14 -2.83 -10.40
CA GLY A 271 5.54 -2.64 -10.06
C GLY A 271 5.77 -1.31 -9.34
N THR A 272 6.70 -0.51 -9.83
CA THR A 272 7.04 0.81 -9.27
C THR A 272 5.93 1.86 -9.41
N LYS A 273 4.89 1.58 -10.20
CA LYS A 273 3.70 2.43 -10.33
C LYS A 273 2.61 2.12 -9.30
N ALA A 274 2.77 1.04 -8.51
CA ALA A 274 1.82 0.69 -7.46
C ALA A 274 1.74 1.81 -6.40
N GLY A 275 0.53 2.13 -5.95
CA GLY A 275 0.37 3.13 -4.90
C GLY A 275 -1.07 3.57 -4.73
N ASN A 276 -1.47 3.74 -3.47
CA ASN A 276 -2.79 4.24 -3.10
C ASN A 276 -2.94 5.73 -3.43
N LEU A 277 -4.13 6.14 -3.82
CA LEU A 277 -4.50 7.54 -4.09
C LEU A 277 -3.70 8.22 -5.22
N THR A 278 -2.73 7.56 -5.85
CA THR A 278 -1.80 8.19 -6.80
C THR A 278 -1.97 7.69 -8.23
N ASN A 279 -1.89 8.61 -9.19
CA ASN A 279 -1.66 8.27 -10.60
C ASN A 279 -0.16 8.33 -10.90
N ARG A 280 0.44 7.21 -11.28
CA ARG A 280 1.85 7.09 -11.71
C ARG A 280 1.98 6.59 -13.14
N GLY A 281 0.90 6.70 -13.92
CA GLY A 281 0.75 6.17 -15.27
C GLY A 281 -0.01 4.85 -15.30
N ILE A 282 -0.65 4.61 -16.43
CA ILE A 282 -1.65 3.56 -16.59
C ILE A 282 -0.97 2.24 -16.97
N VAL A 283 -1.47 1.13 -16.38
CA VAL A 283 -1.07 -0.24 -16.70
C VAL A 283 -2.27 -0.98 -17.26
N THR A 284 -2.15 -1.48 -18.47
CA THR A 284 -3.27 -2.09 -19.22
C THR A 284 -3.09 -3.56 -19.53
N SER A 285 -1.96 -4.13 -19.14
CA SER A 285 -1.62 -5.54 -19.42
C SER A 285 -2.18 -6.46 -18.32
N PHE A 286 -2.21 -7.79 -18.58
CA PHE A 286 -2.74 -8.78 -17.63
C PHE A 286 -2.19 -8.57 -16.20
N PRO A 287 -3.05 -8.59 -15.18
CA PRO A 287 -4.50 -8.88 -15.18
C PRO A 287 -5.42 -7.67 -15.42
N TYR A 288 -4.86 -6.44 -15.59
CA TYR A 288 -5.61 -5.19 -15.80
C TYR A 288 -6.35 -5.12 -17.15
N ASN A 289 -6.03 -6.00 -18.11
CA ASN A 289 -6.80 -6.14 -19.35
C ASN A 289 -8.11 -6.91 -19.20
N ILE A 290 -8.36 -7.51 -18.04
CA ILE A 290 -9.59 -8.28 -17.73
C ILE A 290 -10.57 -7.45 -16.92
N VAL A 291 -10.08 -6.87 -15.81
CA VAL A 291 -10.83 -5.96 -14.92
C VAL A 291 -9.93 -4.81 -14.49
N ARG A 292 -10.53 -3.67 -14.10
CA ARG A 292 -9.76 -2.48 -13.74
C ARG A 292 -9.11 -2.56 -12.36
N HIS A 293 -9.70 -3.32 -11.42
CA HIS A 293 -9.25 -3.45 -10.04
C HIS A 293 -9.02 -4.92 -9.63
N PRO A 294 -8.09 -5.64 -10.28
CA PRO A 294 -7.88 -7.06 -10.00
C PRO A 294 -7.41 -7.31 -8.57
N GLU A 295 -6.61 -6.43 -7.97
CA GLU A 295 -6.16 -6.54 -6.59
C GLU A 295 -7.35 -6.44 -5.62
N TYR A 296 -8.25 -5.47 -5.81
CA TYR A 296 -9.45 -5.33 -4.97
C TYR A 296 -10.41 -6.52 -5.14
N SER A 297 -10.52 -7.07 -6.33
CA SER A 297 -11.31 -8.28 -6.58
C SER A 297 -10.81 -9.45 -5.74
N MET A 298 -9.50 -9.65 -5.70
CA MET A 298 -8.90 -10.73 -4.91
C MET A 298 -9.02 -10.48 -3.40
N ASN A 299 -8.93 -9.23 -2.95
CA ASN A 299 -9.18 -8.87 -1.56
C ASN A 299 -10.63 -9.15 -1.13
N MET A 300 -11.61 -8.83 -1.96
CA MET A 300 -13.02 -9.15 -1.68
C MET A 300 -13.24 -10.67 -1.62
N ILE A 301 -12.64 -11.43 -2.53
CA ILE A 301 -12.67 -12.90 -2.50
C ILE A 301 -12.03 -13.43 -1.20
N TYR A 302 -10.87 -12.88 -0.81
CA TYR A 302 -10.20 -13.24 0.44
C TYR A 302 -11.11 -13.02 1.67
N ILE A 303 -11.77 -11.86 1.79
CA ILE A 303 -12.70 -11.56 2.89
C ILE A 303 -13.85 -12.56 2.92
N ILE A 304 -14.41 -12.90 1.77
CA ILE A 304 -15.47 -13.90 1.66
C ILE A 304 -14.99 -15.27 2.12
N LEU A 305 -13.83 -15.71 1.63
CA LEU A 305 -13.27 -17.04 1.94
C LEU A 305 -12.90 -17.20 3.41
N THR A 306 -12.50 -16.15 4.08
CA THR A 306 -12.13 -16.21 5.51
C THR A 306 -13.34 -16.00 6.43
N THR A 307 -14.28 -15.14 6.08
CA THR A 307 -15.36 -14.70 6.97
C THR A 307 -16.60 -15.63 6.89
N ILE A 308 -16.95 -16.12 5.69
CA ILE A 308 -18.12 -16.99 5.54
C ILE A 308 -17.99 -18.30 6.35
N PRO A 309 -16.86 -19.04 6.31
CA PRO A 309 -16.71 -20.23 7.14
C PRO A 309 -16.89 -19.94 8.64
N VAL A 310 -16.32 -18.85 9.14
CA VAL A 310 -16.48 -18.44 10.53
C VAL A 310 -17.96 -18.16 10.86
N MET A 311 -18.66 -17.46 9.97
CA MET A 311 -20.09 -17.16 10.13
C MET A 311 -20.95 -18.42 10.17
N LEU A 312 -20.66 -19.39 9.30
CA LEU A 312 -21.50 -20.60 9.16
C LEU A 312 -21.21 -21.65 10.24
N LEU A 313 -19.91 -21.85 10.56
CA LEU A 313 -19.43 -22.93 11.43
C LEU A 313 -19.22 -22.49 12.87
N GLY A 314 -19.03 -21.17 13.12
CA GLY A 314 -18.88 -20.63 14.45
C GLY A 314 -20.18 -20.62 15.27
N GLU A 315 -20.04 -20.67 16.58
CA GLU A 315 -21.14 -20.66 17.54
C GLU A 315 -21.74 -19.24 17.73
N PHE A 316 -22.28 -18.69 16.65
CA PHE A 316 -22.94 -17.38 16.69
C PHE A 316 -24.47 -17.53 16.72
N SER A 317 -25.14 -16.66 17.48
CA SER A 317 -26.57 -16.50 17.38
C SER A 317 -26.99 -16.07 15.95
N MET A 318 -28.25 -16.29 15.58
CA MET A 318 -28.75 -15.82 14.28
C MET A 318 -28.50 -14.31 14.08
N PHE A 319 -28.67 -13.50 15.11
CA PHE A 319 -28.38 -12.07 15.06
C PHE A 319 -26.88 -11.80 14.82
N GLY A 320 -25.99 -12.55 15.47
CA GLY A 320 -24.54 -12.47 15.23
C GLY A 320 -24.18 -12.80 13.79
N LYS A 321 -24.77 -13.86 13.21
CA LYS A 321 -24.56 -14.22 11.80
C LYS A 321 -25.03 -13.13 10.83
N ILE A 322 -26.13 -12.46 11.13
CA ILE A 322 -26.63 -11.32 10.34
C ILE A 322 -25.62 -10.15 10.42
N ILE A 323 -25.08 -9.83 11.59
CA ILE A 323 -24.06 -8.77 11.75
C ILE A 323 -22.81 -9.10 10.90
N ILE A 324 -22.32 -10.34 10.94
CA ILE A 324 -21.16 -10.78 10.15
C ILE A 324 -21.46 -10.67 8.65
N ALA A 325 -22.65 -11.10 8.20
CA ALA A 325 -23.05 -10.98 6.80
C ALA A 325 -23.12 -9.53 6.34
N CYS A 326 -23.68 -8.62 7.18
CA CYS A 326 -23.65 -7.17 6.93
C CYS A 326 -22.22 -6.65 6.86
N GLY A 327 -21.32 -7.14 7.74
CA GLY A 327 -19.91 -6.81 7.73
C GLY A 327 -19.23 -7.14 6.41
N ILE A 328 -19.46 -8.32 5.85
CA ILE A 328 -18.97 -8.70 4.51
C ILE A 328 -19.45 -7.69 3.46
N GLY A 329 -20.73 -7.37 3.45
CA GLY A 329 -21.32 -6.40 2.51
C GLY A 329 -20.69 -5.02 2.64
N LEU A 330 -20.46 -4.54 3.87
CA LEU A 330 -19.82 -3.24 4.12
C LEU A 330 -18.35 -3.23 3.71
N TRP A 331 -17.60 -4.31 3.91
CA TRP A 331 -16.22 -4.42 3.42
C TRP A 331 -16.17 -4.39 1.89
N ILE A 332 -17.05 -5.13 1.20
CA ILE A 332 -17.18 -5.09 -0.27
C ILE A 332 -17.52 -3.67 -0.73
N TYR A 333 -18.42 -2.99 -0.03
CA TYR A 333 -18.79 -1.61 -0.33
C TYR A 333 -17.64 -0.63 -0.11
N LEU A 334 -16.82 -0.82 0.93
CA LEU A 334 -15.61 -0.02 1.16
C LEU A 334 -14.61 -0.15 0.00
N TYR A 335 -14.36 -1.38 -0.48
CA TYR A 335 -13.51 -1.60 -1.67
C TYR A 335 -14.13 -1.00 -2.94
N TYR A 336 -15.45 -1.05 -3.07
CA TYR A 336 -16.13 -0.37 -4.17
C TYR A 336 -15.91 1.16 -4.11
N LEU A 337 -16.07 1.78 -2.95
CA LEU A 337 -15.82 3.22 -2.78
C LEU A 337 -14.36 3.58 -3.06
N ARG A 338 -13.40 2.76 -2.63
CA ARG A 338 -11.98 2.95 -2.98
C ARG A 338 -11.77 2.96 -4.49
N ALA A 339 -12.33 1.97 -5.19
CA ALA A 339 -12.22 1.90 -6.65
C ALA A 339 -12.84 3.13 -7.33
N VAL A 340 -14.03 3.57 -6.89
CA VAL A 340 -14.70 4.74 -7.47
C VAL A 340 -13.90 6.02 -7.24
N THR A 341 -13.34 6.22 -6.04
CA THR A 341 -12.54 7.41 -5.74
C THR A 341 -11.21 7.40 -6.47
N GLU A 342 -10.57 6.25 -6.61
CA GLU A 342 -9.36 6.08 -7.40
C GLU A 342 -9.61 6.36 -8.89
N GLU A 343 -10.65 5.77 -9.48
CA GLU A 343 -11.05 6.01 -10.87
C GLU A 343 -11.33 7.49 -11.15
N ARG A 344 -11.96 8.20 -10.20
CA ARG A 344 -12.21 9.65 -10.33
C ARG A 344 -10.91 10.44 -10.51
N ASN A 345 -9.86 10.11 -9.75
CA ASN A 345 -8.55 10.73 -9.92
C ASN A 345 -7.89 10.30 -11.24
N LEU A 346 -7.94 9.01 -11.58
CA LEU A 346 -7.36 8.47 -12.80
C LEU A 346 -8.03 8.98 -14.08
N LEU A 347 -9.33 9.28 -14.04
CA LEU A 347 -10.09 9.83 -15.19
C LEU A 347 -9.62 11.24 -15.62
N GLN A 348 -8.79 11.92 -14.83
CA GLN A 348 -8.11 13.14 -15.25
C GLN A 348 -7.00 12.86 -16.29
N ASP A 349 -6.55 11.61 -16.44
CA ASP A 349 -5.56 11.17 -17.40
C ASP A 349 -6.25 10.63 -18.67
N SER A 350 -5.93 11.18 -19.82
CA SER A 350 -6.51 10.76 -21.12
C SER A 350 -6.22 9.30 -21.45
N GLU A 351 -5.05 8.78 -21.03
CA GLU A 351 -4.70 7.36 -21.21
C GLU A 351 -5.67 6.45 -20.43
N TYR A 352 -6.08 6.87 -19.22
CA TYR A 352 -7.07 6.13 -18.45
C TYR A 352 -8.47 6.19 -19.06
N GLN A 353 -8.86 7.33 -19.62
CA GLN A 353 -10.15 7.45 -20.32
C GLN A 353 -10.25 6.48 -21.49
N GLU A 354 -9.17 6.30 -22.27
CA GLU A 354 -9.12 5.31 -23.34
C GLU A 354 -9.08 3.86 -22.81
N TYR A 355 -8.41 3.62 -21.68
CA TYR A 355 -8.38 2.32 -21.04
C TYR A 355 -9.77 1.87 -20.56
N VAL A 356 -10.55 2.74 -19.91
CA VAL A 356 -11.91 2.43 -19.43
C VAL A 356 -12.85 2.06 -20.57
N LYS A 357 -12.69 2.62 -21.76
CA LYS A 357 -13.48 2.24 -22.94
C LYS A 357 -13.21 0.79 -23.37
N LYS A 358 -11.98 0.31 -23.19
CA LYS A 358 -11.56 -1.07 -23.54
C LYS A 358 -11.89 -2.06 -22.43
N VAL A 359 -11.65 -1.70 -21.18
CA VAL A 359 -11.87 -2.55 -19.99
C VAL A 359 -13.02 -1.95 -19.18
N THR A 360 -14.24 -2.31 -19.53
CA THR A 360 -15.46 -1.73 -18.94
C THR A 360 -15.77 -2.24 -17.53
N LYS A 361 -15.21 -3.39 -17.13
CA LYS A 361 -15.53 -4.07 -15.86
C LYS A 361 -14.53 -3.70 -14.75
N ARG A 362 -15.07 -3.42 -13.54
CA ARG A 362 -14.24 -3.07 -12.38
C ARG A 362 -13.66 -4.28 -11.69
N PHE A 363 -14.48 -5.25 -11.31
CA PHE A 363 -14.12 -6.32 -10.40
C PHE A 363 -14.33 -7.73 -10.96
N ILE A 364 -15.48 -7.98 -11.58
CA ILE A 364 -15.88 -9.32 -12.05
C ILE A 364 -15.90 -9.33 -13.58
N PRO A 365 -15.10 -10.22 -14.21
CA PRO A 365 -15.09 -10.34 -15.66
C PRO A 365 -16.50 -10.58 -16.19
N LYS A 366 -16.88 -9.89 -17.27
CA LYS A 366 -18.16 -9.99 -17.97
C LYS A 366 -19.42 -9.59 -17.17
N VAL A 367 -19.32 -9.31 -15.89
CA VAL A 367 -20.49 -8.98 -15.03
C VAL A 367 -20.43 -7.55 -14.52
N PHE A 368 -19.42 -7.17 -13.74
CA PHE A 368 -19.39 -5.90 -13.01
C PHE A 368 -17.98 -5.28 -12.95
#